data_50e178d8b8781c6ecd0d41f19a4f1c1e
#
_entry.id   50e178d8b8781c6ecd0d41f19a4f1c1e
#
_cell.length_a   1.000
_cell.length_b   1.000
_cell.length_c   1.000
_cell.angle_alpha   90.00
_cell.angle_beta   90.00
_cell.angle_gamma   90.00
#
_symmetry.space_group_name_H-M   'P 1'
#
loop_
_entity.id
_entity.type
_entity.pdbx_description
1 polymer ?
#
loop_
_entity_poly.entity_id
_entity_poly.type
_entity_poly.pdbx_seq_one_letter_code
_entity_poly.pdbx_strand_id
1 'polypeptide(L)'
;MILQSIDWIIIAIFFVVLLTIGYLASKNAGRSAVDFFISGRSMPWWLLGISMVATTFSCDTPNLVTDMVRQNGVASNWLWWAFLITGMLTVFIYAKLWNRSKVMTDLEFYEIRYSGKTAAFLRGFRAVYLGFFFNIMVIASVSLAFIKIAAVMLGLSPAIALIIAAVVVVFYSGLGGLKSILYTDVFQFTMAMVGAFGAAWFITTSPDIGGLSKLLSHPEVSTKLSLIPDFRQTDIFLSILIVPLAVQWWAA
;
A
#
# COMPACT_ATOMS: atom_id res chain seq x y z
N MET A 1 -20.20 -7.11 18.98
CA MET A 1 -20.22 -6.57 17.61
C MET A 1 -20.66 -5.12 17.68
N ILE A 2 -19.94 -4.28 17.00
CA ILE A 2 -20.00 -2.83 17.20
C ILE A 2 -20.67 -2.17 15.97
N LEU A 3 -20.81 -2.90 14.85
CA LEU A 3 -21.37 -2.39 13.61
C LEU A 3 -22.90 -2.24 13.68
N GLN A 4 -23.35 -1.06 13.26
CA GLN A 4 -24.76 -0.74 13.09
C GLN A 4 -25.25 -1.07 11.67
N SER A 5 -26.56 -1.02 11.46
CA SER A 5 -27.16 -1.30 10.13
C SER A 5 -26.61 -0.38 9.04
N ILE A 6 -26.28 0.87 9.39
CA ILE A 6 -25.71 1.83 8.45
C ILE A 6 -24.31 1.41 7.96
N ASP A 7 -23.51 0.79 8.82
CA ASP A 7 -22.16 0.32 8.46
C ASP A 7 -22.24 -0.80 7.41
N TRP A 8 -23.20 -1.71 7.57
CA TRP A 8 -23.45 -2.77 6.61
C TRP A 8 -23.92 -2.23 5.26
N ILE A 9 -24.72 -1.18 5.25
CA ILE A 9 -25.16 -0.51 4.02
C ILE A 9 -23.94 0.12 3.32
N ILE A 10 -23.07 0.80 4.06
CA ILE A 10 -21.85 1.40 3.51
C ILE A 10 -20.93 0.33 2.91
N ILE A 11 -20.72 -0.78 3.62
CA ILE A 11 -19.93 -1.91 3.13
C ILE A 11 -20.55 -2.49 1.85
N ALA A 12 -21.86 -2.71 1.82
CA ALA A 12 -22.54 -3.23 0.65
C ALA A 12 -22.41 -2.29 -0.57
N ILE A 13 -22.63 -1.00 -0.36
CA ILE A 13 -22.46 0.03 -1.41
C ILE A 13 -21.02 0.04 -1.92
N PHE A 14 -20.03 -0.02 -1.04
CA PHE A 14 -18.62 -0.09 -1.40
C PHE A 14 -18.34 -1.25 -2.36
N PHE A 15 -18.79 -2.46 -2.03
CA PHE A 15 -18.58 -3.63 -2.90
C PHE A 15 -19.34 -3.54 -4.21
N VAL A 16 -20.57 -3.02 -4.22
CA VAL A 16 -21.35 -2.82 -5.44
C VAL A 16 -20.62 -1.85 -6.38
N VAL A 17 -20.12 -0.73 -5.87
CA VAL A 17 -19.36 0.25 -6.66
C VAL A 17 -18.07 -0.38 -7.18
N LEU A 18 -17.32 -1.07 -6.34
CA LEU A 18 -16.05 -1.72 -6.71
C LEU A 18 -16.25 -2.76 -7.82
N LEU A 19 -17.23 -3.63 -7.70
CA LEU A 19 -17.54 -4.64 -8.71
C LEU A 19 -18.05 -4.01 -10.01
N THR A 20 -18.84 -2.93 -9.91
CA THR A 20 -19.33 -2.19 -11.09
C THR A 20 -18.18 -1.55 -11.86
N ILE A 21 -17.25 -0.90 -11.17
CA ILE A 21 -16.03 -0.33 -11.79
C ILE A 21 -15.22 -1.45 -12.46
N GLY A 22 -14.99 -2.55 -11.75
CA GLY A 22 -14.29 -3.72 -12.27
C GLY A 22 -14.93 -4.26 -13.54
N TYR A 23 -16.24 -4.45 -13.54
CA TYR A 23 -16.99 -4.93 -14.69
C TYR A 23 -16.95 -3.97 -15.88
N LEU A 24 -17.16 -2.68 -15.66
CA LEU A 24 -17.11 -1.68 -16.74
C LEU A 24 -15.72 -1.57 -17.36
N ALA A 25 -14.68 -1.65 -16.56
CA ALA A 25 -13.29 -1.60 -17.03
C ALA A 25 -12.88 -2.88 -17.78
N SER A 26 -13.49 -4.03 -17.46
CA SER A 26 -13.18 -5.32 -18.07
C SER A 26 -13.52 -5.42 -19.55
N LYS A 27 -14.51 -4.65 -20.04
CA LYS A 27 -15.03 -4.74 -21.40
C LYS A 27 -13.96 -4.62 -22.50
N ASN A 28 -12.82 -4.03 -22.21
CA ASN A 28 -11.74 -3.83 -23.18
C ASN A 28 -10.42 -4.57 -22.78
N ALA A 29 -10.38 -5.25 -21.63
CA ALA A 29 -9.16 -5.83 -21.10
C ALA A 29 -8.75 -7.15 -21.77
N GLY A 30 -9.69 -7.85 -22.40
CA GLY A 30 -9.46 -9.21 -22.96
C GLY A 30 -8.89 -9.27 -24.36
N ARG A 31 -8.47 -8.14 -24.98
CA ARG A 31 -8.08 -8.11 -26.40
C ARG A 31 -6.65 -8.62 -26.63
N SER A 32 -5.72 -8.38 -25.71
CA SER A 32 -4.34 -8.84 -25.80
C SER A 32 -3.69 -8.94 -24.42
N ALA A 33 -2.58 -9.66 -24.30
CA ALA A 33 -1.77 -9.68 -23.07
C ALA A 33 -1.27 -8.27 -22.70
N VAL A 34 -0.91 -7.46 -23.70
CA VAL A 34 -0.48 -6.07 -23.52
C VAL A 34 -1.60 -5.21 -22.93
N ASP A 35 -2.83 -5.39 -23.41
CA ASP A 35 -3.99 -4.66 -22.85
C ASP A 35 -4.31 -5.12 -21.44
N PHE A 36 -4.21 -6.40 -21.16
CA PHE A 36 -4.50 -6.97 -19.85
C PHE A 36 -3.49 -6.54 -18.79
N PHE A 37 -2.18 -6.70 -19.06
CA PHE A 37 -1.13 -6.47 -18.06
C PHE A 37 -0.63 -5.04 -17.97
N ILE A 38 -0.67 -4.25 -19.06
CA ILE A 38 -0.14 -2.89 -19.11
C ILE A 38 -1.12 -1.86 -19.71
N SER A 39 -2.39 -2.21 -19.83
CA SER A 39 -3.48 -1.33 -20.34
C SER A 39 -3.11 -0.63 -21.65
N GLY A 40 -2.42 -1.31 -22.55
CA GLY A 40 -1.97 -0.75 -23.83
C GLY A 40 -1.05 0.47 -23.68
N ARG A 41 -0.48 0.72 -22.51
CA ARG A 41 0.36 1.90 -22.16
C ARG A 41 -0.34 3.25 -22.38
N SER A 42 -1.67 3.30 -22.28
CA SER A 42 -2.50 4.47 -22.59
C SER A 42 -3.01 5.20 -21.35
N MET A 43 -2.62 4.75 -20.16
CA MET A 43 -3.14 5.32 -18.92
C MET A 43 -2.45 6.65 -18.58
N PRO A 44 -3.22 7.66 -18.11
CA PRO A 44 -2.67 8.96 -17.73
C PRO A 44 -1.80 8.83 -16.46
N TRP A 45 -0.79 9.67 -16.36
CA TRP A 45 0.21 9.64 -15.30
C TRP A 45 -0.37 9.78 -13.89
N TRP A 46 -1.39 10.63 -13.73
CA TRP A 46 -2.02 10.85 -12.43
C TRP A 46 -2.77 9.61 -11.92
N LEU A 47 -3.42 8.86 -12.82
CA LEU A 47 -4.11 7.62 -12.49
C LEU A 47 -3.12 6.54 -12.04
N LEU A 48 -2.00 6.40 -12.75
CA LEU A 48 -0.91 5.50 -12.38
C LEU A 48 -0.30 5.90 -11.04
N GLY A 49 -0.10 7.20 -10.81
CA GLY A 49 0.44 7.73 -9.56
C GLY A 49 -0.45 7.42 -8.36
N ILE A 50 -1.77 7.66 -8.46
CA ILE A 50 -2.72 7.34 -7.41
C ILE A 50 -2.76 5.83 -7.14
N SER A 51 -2.78 5.00 -8.19
CA SER A 51 -2.77 3.54 -8.03
C SER A 51 -1.49 3.05 -7.35
N MET A 52 -0.32 3.59 -7.69
CA MET A 52 0.92 3.25 -6.99
C MET A 52 0.86 3.54 -5.49
N VAL A 53 0.30 4.70 -5.10
CA VAL A 53 0.12 5.04 -3.69
C VAL A 53 -0.92 4.11 -3.05
N ALA A 54 -2.04 3.86 -3.71
CA ALA A 54 -3.09 2.97 -3.22
C ALA A 54 -2.59 1.54 -2.97
N THR A 55 -1.75 1.02 -3.87
CA THR A 55 -1.18 -0.33 -3.75
C THR A 55 -0.28 -0.49 -2.51
N THR A 56 0.36 0.59 -2.07
CA THR A 56 1.21 0.57 -0.86
C THR A 56 0.44 0.90 0.41
N PHE A 57 -0.81 1.35 0.29
CA PHE A 57 -1.67 1.68 1.42
C PHE A 57 -2.56 0.48 1.76
N SER A 58 -2.28 -0.16 2.87
CA SER A 58 -2.98 -1.35 3.34
C SER A 58 -3.49 -1.19 4.77
N CYS A 59 -4.26 -2.14 5.27
CA CYS A 59 -4.88 -2.07 6.60
C CYS A 59 -3.87 -2.14 7.76
N ASP A 60 -2.67 -2.65 7.53
CA ASP A 60 -1.58 -2.66 8.51
C ASP A 60 -0.94 -1.28 8.68
N THR A 61 -0.92 -0.44 7.64
CA THR A 61 -0.29 0.89 7.68
C THR A 61 -0.83 1.77 8.81
N PRO A 62 -2.15 2.01 8.98
CA PRO A 62 -2.66 2.79 10.09
C PRO A 62 -2.29 2.21 11.46
N ASN A 63 -2.36 0.89 11.61
CA ASN A 63 -2.02 0.22 12.85
C ASN A 63 -0.53 0.37 13.18
N LEU A 64 0.33 0.10 12.21
CA LEU A 64 1.79 0.18 12.37
C LEU A 64 2.23 1.61 12.69
N VAL A 65 1.79 2.59 11.90
CA VAL A 65 2.16 3.99 12.09
C VAL A 65 1.65 4.54 13.42
N THR A 66 0.42 4.23 13.78
CA THR A 66 -0.15 4.65 15.06
C THR A 66 0.63 4.09 16.24
N ASP A 67 0.99 2.81 16.20
CA ASP A 67 1.76 2.17 17.28
C ASP A 67 3.19 2.73 17.35
N MET A 68 3.86 2.91 16.22
CA MET A 68 5.20 3.50 16.15
C MET A 68 5.22 4.92 16.74
N VAL A 69 4.26 5.77 16.35
CA VAL A 69 4.17 7.15 16.85
C VAL A 69 3.81 7.17 18.34
N ARG A 70 2.92 6.30 18.77
CA ARG A 70 2.53 6.19 20.19
C ARG A 70 3.73 5.81 21.07
N GLN A 71 4.53 4.86 20.63
CA GLN A 71 5.69 4.36 21.41
C GLN A 71 6.88 5.31 21.32
N ASN A 72 7.30 5.66 20.11
CA ASN A 72 8.60 6.27 19.84
C ASN A 72 8.51 7.73 19.31
N GLY A 73 7.30 8.28 19.18
CA GLY A 73 7.09 9.62 18.66
C GLY A 73 7.10 9.71 17.12
N VAL A 74 6.85 10.92 16.62
CA VAL A 74 6.71 11.21 15.19
C VAL A 74 7.99 10.91 14.41
N ALA A 75 9.16 11.08 15.02
CA ALA A 75 10.44 10.78 14.40
C ALA A 75 10.57 9.30 13.95
N SER A 76 9.84 8.37 14.59
CA SER A 76 9.85 6.96 14.18
C SER A 76 9.31 6.72 12.77
N ASN A 77 8.55 7.67 12.20
CA ASN A 77 8.07 7.59 10.82
C ASN A 77 9.19 7.58 9.76
N TRP A 78 10.42 7.93 10.11
CA TRP A 78 11.54 7.77 9.20
C TRP A 78 11.76 6.33 8.75
N LEU A 79 11.35 5.35 9.56
CA LEU A 79 11.30 3.94 9.12
C LEU A 79 10.42 3.76 7.88
N TRP A 80 9.33 4.50 7.81
CA TRP A 80 8.38 4.46 6.69
C TRP A 80 8.74 5.44 5.58
N TRP A 81 9.22 6.63 5.93
CA TRP A 81 9.64 7.66 4.98
C TRP A 81 10.90 7.31 4.21
N ALA A 82 11.59 6.23 4.56
CA ALA A 82 12.70 5.70 3.77
C ALA A 82 12.30 5.43 2.30
N PHE A 83 11.05 5.07 2.04
CA PHE A 83 10.49 4.93 0.69
C PHE A 83 10.45 6.23 -0.10
N LEU A 84 10.54 7.39 0.53
CA LEU A 84 10.48 8.68 -0.13
C LEU A 84 11.63 8.85 -1.14
N ILE A 85 12.84 8.50 -0.76
CA ILE A 85 14.03 8.65 -1.64
C ILE A 85 13.92 7.74 -2.86
N THR A 86 13.59 6.47 -2.66
CA THR A 86 13.42 5.51 -3.76
C THR A 86 12.25 5.87 -4.66
N GLY A 87 11.14 6.35 -4.08
CA GLY A 87 9.99 6.87 -4.82
C GLY A 87 10.35 8.08 -5.69
N MET A 88 11.09 9.04 -5.16
CA MET A 88 11.54 10.21 -5.91
C MET A 88 12.50 9.82 -7.05
N LEU A 89 13.43 8.92 -6.82
CA LEU A 89 14.30 8.39 -7.87
C LEU A 89 13.48 7.68 -8.96
N THR A 90 12.49 6.91 -8.57
CA THR A 90 11.59 6.24 -9.52
C THR A 90 10.84 7.25 -10.39
N VAL A 91 10.22 8.26 -9.80
CA VAL A 91 9.44 9.26 -10.53
C VAL A 91 10.31 10.10 -11.47
N PHE A 92 11.43 10.63 -11.01
CA PHE A 92 12.22 11.60 -11.79
C PHE A 92 13.22 10.96 -12.75
N ILE A 93 13.70 9.75 -12.44
CA ILE A 93 14.76 9.10 -13.22
C ILE A 93 14.27 7.79 -13.85
N TYR A 94 13.86 6.82 -13.03
CA TYR A 94 13.64 5.46 -13.50
C TYR A 94 12.37 5.30 -14.33
N ALA A 95 11.27 5.99 -14.03
CA ALA A 95 10.02 5.88 -14.79
C ALA A 95 10.22 6.20 -16.28
N LYS A 96 11.04 7.21 -16.60
CA LYS A 96 11.38 7.57 -17.97
C LYS A 96 12.24 6.51 -18.66
N LEU A 97 13.17 5.92 -17.93
CA LEU A 97 14.06 4.87 -18.44
C LEU A 97 13.27 3.59 -18.69
N TRP A 98 12.42 3.18 -17.77
CA TRP A 98 11.52 2.03 -17.92
C TRP A 98 10.57 2.19 -19.10
N ASN A 99 9.97 3.36 -19.28
CA ASN A 99 9.11 3.61 -20.44
C ASN A 99 9.89 3.50 -21.77
N ARG A 100 11.15 3.94 -21.80
CA ARG A 100 11.99 3.83 -22.99
C ARG A 100 12.44 2.41 -23.30
N SER A 101 12.65 1.57 -22.28
CA SER A 101 13.08 0.18 -22.47
C SER A 101 12.05 -0.68 -23.20
N LYS A 102 10.76 -0.29 -23.15
CA LYS A 102 9.63 -1.01 -23.77
C LYS A 102 9.40 -2.43 -23.24
N VAL A 103 10.08 -2.85 -22.20
CA VAL A 103 9.85 -4.15 -21.55
C VAL A 103 8.47 -4.20 -20.88
N MET A 104 7.89 -5.37 -20.79
CA MET A 104 6.61 -5.59 -20.10
C MET A 104 6.82 -5.78 -18.60
N THR A 105 7.92 -6.42 -18.23
CA THR A 105 8.29 -6.69 -16.84
C THR A 105 9.74 -6.31 -16.59
N ASP A 106 10.10 -6.02 -15.33
CA ASP A 106 11.49 -5.82 -14.91
C ASP A 106 12.38 -7.04 -15.20
N LEU A 107 11.78 -8.24 -15.19
CA LEU A 107 12.48 -9.49 -15.46
C LEU A 107 12.97 -9.59 -16.92
N GLU A 108 12.23 -9.05 -17.89
CA GLU A 108 12.68 -8.99 -19.30
C GLU A 108 13.93 -8.11 -19.49
N PHE A 109 14.09 -7.10 -18.61
CA PHE A 109 15.25 -6.22 -18.66
C PHE A 109 16.57 -6.99 -18.49
N TYR A 110 16.57 -8.05 -17.69
CA TYR A 110 17.77 -8.87 -17.50
C TYR A 110 18.20 -9.59 -18.77
N GLU A 111 17.25 -10.03 -19.61
CA GLU A 111 17.56 -10.66 -20.90
C GLU A 111 18.05 -9.65 -21.94
N ILE A 112 17.55 -8.41 -21.89
CA ILE A 112 18.03 -7.32 -22.76
C ILE A 112 19.43 -6.86 -22.34
N ARG A 113 19.67 -6.76 -21.03
CA ARG A 113 20.93 -6.24 -20.49
C ARG A 113 22.05 -7.26 -20.47
N TYR A 114 21.72 -8.50 -20.20
CA TYR A 114 22.66 -9.62 -20.09
C TYR A 114 22.26 -10.71 -21.06
N SER A 115 23.23 -11.51 -21.49
CA SER A 115 23.01 -12.60 -22.47
C SER A 115 23.32 -13.97 -21.88
N GLY A 116 22.85 -15.02 -22.55
CA GLY A 116 23.19 -16.40 -22.25
C GLY A 116 22.46 -17.02 -21.08
N LYS A 117 22.96 -18.18 -20.65
CA LYS A 117 22.31 -18.99 -19.60
C LYS A 117 22.24 -18.29 -18.22
N THR A 118 23.20 -17.42 -17.94
CA THR A 118 23.24 -16.66 -16.68
C THR A 118 22.08 -15.65 -16.59
N ALA A 119 21.75 -14.99 -17.70
CA ALA A 119 20.60 -14.07 -17.75
C ALA A 119 19.29 -14.83 -17.55
N ALA A 120 19.12 -15.97 -18.19
CA ALA A 120 17.94 -16.81 -18.02
C ALA A 120 17.81 -17.34 -16.56
N PHE A 121 18.91 -17.76 -15.96
CA PHE A 121 18.94 -18.16 -14.55
C PHE A 121 18.54 -17.00 -13.62
N LEU A 122 19.13 -15.81 -13.81
CA LEU A 122 18.82 -14.63 -12.99
C LEU A 122 17.34 -14.23 -13.11
N ARG A 123 16.81 -14.26 -14.33
CA ARG A 123 15.37 -14.02 -14.57
C ARG A 123 14.51 -15.03 -13.82
N GLY A 124 14.78 -16.33 -13.96
CA GLY A 124 14.05 -17.38 -13.27
C GLY A 124 14.14 -17.28 -11.75
N PHE A 125 15.35 -17.05 -11.23
CA PHE A 125 15.57 -16.87 -9.79
C PHE A 125 14.77 -15.68 -9.25
N ARG A 126 14.84 -14.51 -9.88
CA ARG A 126 14.08 -13.34 -9.45
C ARG A 126 12.58 -13.52 -9.59
N ALA A 127 12.11 -14.22 -10.61
CA ALA A 127 10.70 -14.54 -10.76
C ALA A 127 10.17 -15.35 -9.56
N VAL A 128 10.91 -16.37 -9.13
CA VAL A 128 10.55 -17.17 -7.95
C VAL A 128 10.73 -16.37 -6.67
N TYR A 129 11.85 -15.67 -6.52
CA TYR A 129 12.13 -14.91 -5.30
C TYR A 129 11.14 -13.77 -5.05
N LEU A 130 10.89 -12.94 -6.06
CA LEU A 130 9.96 -11.80 -5.95
C LEU A 130 8.51 -12.23 -6.13
N GLY A 131 8.23 -13.05 -7.15
CA GLY A 131 6.86 -13.40 -7.51
C GLY A 131 6.21 -14.40 -6.55
N PHE A 132 7.00 -15.29 -5.94
CA PHE A 132 6.48 -16.28 -5.02
C PHE A 132 6.87 -15.97 -3.57
N PHE A 133 8.15 -16.06 -3.23
CA PHE A 133 8.59 -15.97 -1.84
C PHE A 133 8.28 -14.61 -1.21
N PHE A 134 8.72 -13.51 -1.82
CA PHE A 134 8.53 -12.17 -1.27
C PHE A 134 7.04 -11.79 -1.22
N ASN A 135 6.28 -12.07 -2.28
CA ASN A 135 4.85 -11.77 -2.28
C ASN A 135 4.06 -12.57 -1.24
N ILE A 136 4.40 -13.83 -0.99
CA ILE A 136 3.76 -14.61 0.08
C ILE A 136 4.01 -13.96 1.44
N MET A 137 5.23 -13.50 1.72
CA MET A 137 5.56 -12.83 2.97
C MET A 137 4.76 -11.53 3.16
N VAL A 138 4.65 -10.72 2.10
CA VAL A 138 3.85 -9.48 2.13
C VAL A 138 2.36 -9.79 2.33
N ILE A 139 1.80 -10.73 1.57
CA ILE A 139 0.39 -11.12 1.70
C ILE A 139 0.11 -11.67 3.10
N ALA A 140 1.00 -12.48 3.66
CA ALA A 140 0.83 -13.02 5.02
C ALA A 140 0.81 -11.90 6.08
N SER A 141 1.71 -10.93 5.97
CA SER A 141 1.79 -9.78 6.87
C SER A 141 0.52 -8.92 6.83
N VAL A 142 0.08 -8.54 5.64
CA VAL A 142 -1.15 -7.75 5.46
C VAL A 142 -2.39 -8.53 5.89
N SER A 143 -2.44 -9.83 5.60
CA SER A 143 -3.54 -10.71 6.00
C SER A 143 -3.65 -10.83 7.53
N LEU A 144 -2.53 -10.85 8.23
CA LEU A 144 -2.53 -10.87 9.71
C LEU A 144 -3.18 -9.61 10.31
N ALA A 145 -2.89 -8.44 9.75
CA ALA A 145 -3.53 -7.19 10.17
C ALA A 145 -5.05 -7.21 9.86
N PHE A 146 -5.40 -7.66 8.66
CA PHE A 146 -6.81 -7.79 8.26
C PHE A 146 -7.60 -8.75 9.17
N ILE A 147 -7.05 -9.90 9.53
CA ILE A 147 -7.68 -10.86 10.45
C ILE A 147 -7.99 -10.19 11.80
N LYS A 148 -7.05 -9.42 12.36
CA LYS A 148 -7.25 -8.73 13.63
C LYS A 148 -8.40 -7.71 13.54
N ILE A 149 -8.43 -6.91 12.48
CA ILE A 149 -9.48 -5.93 12.25
C ILE A 149 -10.84 -6.62 12.04
N ALA A 150 -10.88 -7.66 11.21
CA ALA A 150 -12.10 -8.43 10.95
C ALA A 150 -12.64 -9.12 12.21
N ALA A 151 -11.77 -9.62 13.07
CA ALA A 151 -12.17 -10.23 14.33
C ALA A 151 -12.81 -9.20 15.28
N VAL A 152 -12.20 -8.01 15.40
CA VAL A 152 -12.70 -6.94 16.29
C VAL A 152 -13.98 -6.30 15.73
N MET A 153 -13.99 -5.97 14.45
CA MET A 153 -15.09 -5.21 13.83
C MET A 153 -16.28 -6.08 13.45
N LEU A 154 -16.02 -7.26 12.86
CA LEU A 154 -17.03 -8.13 12.27
C LEU A 154 -17.28 -9.40 13.08
N GLY A 155 -16.44 -9.72 14.06
CA GLY A 155 -16.53 -10.96 14.83
C GLY A 155 -16.24 -12.21 14.00
N LEU A 156 -15.51 -12.07 12.88
CA LEU A 156 -15.21 -13.20 11.98
C LEU A 156 -14.03 -14.02 12.48
N SER A 157 -14.13 -15.35 12.28
CA SER A 157 -12.97 -16.22 12.47
C SER A 157 -11.90 -15.96 11.41
N PRO A 158 -10.61 -16.21 11.72
CA PRO A 158 -9.51 -15.98 10.79
C PRO A 158 -9.71 -16.63 9.41
N ALA A 159 -10.14 -17.88 9.39
CA ALA A 159 -10.36 -18.63 8.16
C ALA A 159 -11.47 -18.02 7.29
N ILE A 160 -12.59 -17.65 7.88
CA ILE A 160 -13.72 -17.04 7.16
C ILE A 160 -13.30 -15.68 6.60
N ALA A 161 -12.62 -14.85 7.39
CA ALA A 161 -12.13 -13.55 6.96
C ALA A 161 -11.21 -13.68 5.73
N LEU A 162 -10.25 -14.59 5.76
CA LEU A 162 -9.32 -14.82 4.64
C LEU A 162 -10.02 -15.36 3.39
N ILE A 163 -10.95 -16.30 3.55
CA ILE A 163 -11.70 -16.86 2.41
C ILE A 163 -12.52 -15.77 1.72
N ILE A 164 -13.25 -14.96 2.50
CA ILE A 164 -14.02 -13.84 1.94
C ILE A 164 -13.11 -12.86 1.21
N ALA A 165 -12.00 -12.43 1.84
CA ALA A 165 -11.05 -11.52 1.23
C ALA A 165 -10.46 -12.08 -0.07
N ALA A 166 -10.02 -13.35 -0.06
CA ALA A 166 -9.46 -14.01 -1.23
C ALA A 166 -10.45 -14.08 -2.40
N VAL A 167 -11.69 -14.49 -2.12
CA VAL A 167 -12.75 -14.57 -3.13
C VAL A 167 -13.00 -13.20 -3.75
N VAL A 168 -13.18 -12.16 -2.93
CA VAL A 168 -13.45 -10.80 -3.42
C VAL A 168 -12.28 -10.29 -4.27
N VAL A 169 -11.04 -10.43 -3.79
CA VAL A 169 -9.85 -9.95 -4.51
C VAL A 169 -9.69 -10.67 -5.85
N VAL A 170 -9.79 -11.99 -5.88
CA VAL A 170 -9.67 -12.77 -7.12
C VAL A 170 -10.75 -12.37 -8.12
N PHE A 171 -11.97 -12.16 -7.63
CA PHE A 171 -13.09 -11.80 -8.51
C PHE A 171 -12.87 -10.45 -9.19
N TYR A 172 -12.61 -9.38 -8.44
CA TYR A 172 -12.50 -8.05 -9.07
C TYR A 172 -11.19 -7.85 -9.84
N SER A 173 -10.08 -8.45 -9.39
CA SER A 173 -8.78 -8.33 -10.08
C SER A 173 -8.71 -9.17 -11.35
N GLY A 174 -9.33 -10.35 -11.35
CA GLY A 174 -9.33 -11.26 -12.50
C GLY A 174 -10.19 -10.77 -13.67
N LEU A 175 -11.21 -9.96 -13.42
CA LEU A 175 -12.17 -9.54 -14.46
C LEU A 175 -11.60 -8.53 -15.46
N GLY A 176 -10.80 -7.58 -15.03
CA GLY A 176 -10.49 -6.41 -15.87
C GLY A 176 -9.02 -6.08 -16.07
N GLY A 177 -8.10 -6.92 -15.62
CA GLY A 177 -6.66 -6.67 -15.73
C GLY A 177 -6.24 -5.34 -15.08
N LEU A 178 -5.09 -4.81 -15.48
CA LEU A 178 -4.52 -3.58 -14.91
C LEU A 178 -5.48 -2.39 -14.96
N LYS A 179 -6.25 -2.25 -16.01
CA LYS A 179 -7.18 -1.12 -16.16
C LYS A 179 -8.25 -1.10 -15.09
N SER A 180 -8.80 -2.28 -14.76
CA SER A 180 -9.77 -2.42 -13.66
C SER A 180 -9.16 -2.03 -12.33
N ILE A 181 -7.96 -2.55 -12.07
CA ILE A 181 -7.21 -2.26 -10.83
C ILE A 181 -6.99 -0.76 -10.67
N LEU A 182 -6.50 -0.07 -11.71
CA LEU A 182 -6.23 1.37 -11.64
C LEU A 182 -7.46 2.20 -11.24
N TYR A 183 -8.64 1.90 -11.79
CA TYR A 183 -9.86 2.63 -11.44
C TYR A 183 -10.40 2.26 -10.06
N THR A 184 -10.32 0.99 -9.68
CA THR A 184 -10.72 0.56 -8.34
C THR A 184 -9.79 1.14 -7.27
N ASP A 185 -8.51 1.26 -7.56
CA ASP A 185 -7.52 1.86 -6.65
C ASP A 185 -7.83 3.33 -6.35
N VAL A 186 -8.23 4.12 -7.36
CA VAL A 186 -8.63 5.52 -7.12
C VAL A 186 -9.83 5.59 -6.18
N PHE A 187 -10.81 4.74 -6.40
CA PHE A 187 -11.99 4.67 -5.54
C PHE A 187 -11.63 4.25 -4.12
N GLN A 188 -10.87 3.17 -3.98
CA GLN A 188 -10.44 2.65 -2.68
C GLN A 188 -9.56 3.65 -1.92
N PHE A 189 -8.61 4.29 -2.61
CA PHE A 189 -7.75 5.31 -2.03
C PHE A 189 -8.55 6.53 -1.55
N THR A 190 -9.50 6.99 -2.35
CA THR A 190 -10.38 8.11 -1.96
C THR A 190 -11.18 7.77 -0.70
N MET A 191 -11.78 6.57 -0.66
CA MET A 191 -12.51 6.10 0.53
C MET A 191 -11.61 5.97 1.77
N ALA A 192 -10.40 5.43 1.59
CA ALA A 192 -9.43 5.31 2.67
C ALA A 192 -9.01 6.68 3.23
N MET A 193 -8.77 7.67 2.35
CA MET A 193 -8.44 9.03 2.77
C MET A 193 -9.59 9.71 3.50
N VAL A 194 -10.81 9.63 2.96
CA VAL A 194 -12.00 10.16 3.63
C VAL A 194 -12.17 9.53 5.01
N GLY A 195 -12.01 8.20 5.11
CA GLY A 195 -12.06 7.49 6.39
C GLY A 195 -10.97 7.92 7.37
N ALA A 196 -9.72 8.05 6.90
CA ALA A 196 -8.60 8.44 7.75
C ALA A 196 -8.74 9.89 8.28
N PHE A 197 -9.08 10.84 7.40
CA PHE A 197 -9.32 12.22 7.81
C PHE A 197 -10.56 12.35 8.70
N GLY A 198 -11.64 11.62 8.37
CA GLY A 198 -12.85 11.59 9.19
C GLY A 198 -12.59 11.03 10.59
N ALA A 199 -11.85 9.94 10.70
CA ALA A 199 -11.44 9.37 11.99
C ALA A 199 -10.56 10.34 12.79
N ALA A 200 -9.56 10.95 12.16
CA ALA A 200 -8.69 11.94 12.80
C ALA A 200 -9.50 13.14 13.32
N TRP A 201 -10.42 13.64 12.52
CA TRP A 201 -11.32 14.73 12.91
C TRP A 201 -12.19 14.32 14.10
N PHE A 202 -12.87 13.18 14.01
CA PHE A 202 -13.76 12.68 15.06
C PHE A 202 -13.03 12.48 16.39
N ILE A 203 -11.84 11.85 16.35
CA ILE A 203 -11.02 11.58 17.53
C ILE A 203 -10.55 12.91 18.15
N THR A 204 -9.98 13.81 17.35
CA THR A 204 -9.43 15.08 17.89
C THR A 204 -10.49 16.02 18.44
N THR A 205 -11.72 15.98 17.91
CA THR A 205 -12.84 16.80 18.39
C THR A 205 -13.62 16.17 19.51
N SER A 206 -13.31 14.93 19.92
CA SER A 206 -14.00 14.26 21.02
C SER A 206 -13.85 15.05 22.33
N PRO A 207 -14.88 15.03 23.24
CA PRO A 207 -14.82 15.72 24.52
C PRO A 207 -13.62 15.33 25.38
N ASP A 208 -13.19 14.07 25.29
CA ASP A 208 -12.07 13.54 26.09
C ASP A 208 -10.74 14.18 25.69
N ILE A 209 -10.57 14.51 24.41
CA ILE A 209 -9.35 15.14 23.89
C ILE A 209 -9.47 16.67 23.93
N GLY A 210 -10.61 17.21 23.56
CA GLY A 210 -10.91 18.64 23.61
C GLY A 210 -10.20 19.49 22.57
N GLY A 211 -9.88 18.90 21.40
CA GLY A 211 -9.33 19.60 20.24
C GLY A 211 -7.84 19.37 20.02
N LEU A 212 -7.41 19.63 18.79
CA LEU A 212 -6.02 19.43 18.35
C LEU A 212 -5.02 20.25 19.19
N SER A 213 -5.35 21.49 19.55
CA SER A 213 -4.47 22.35 20.36
C SER A 213 -4.20 21.73 21.74
N LYS A 214 -5.25 21.22 22.39
CA LYS A 214 -5.12 20.57 23.69
C LYS A 214 -4.34 19.27 23.60
N LEU A 215 -4.56 18.49 22.55
CA LEU A 215 -3.80 17.28 22.28
C LEU A 215 -2.30 17.56 22.13
N LEU A 216 -1.93 18.55 21.32
CA LEU A 216 -0.52 18.89 21.06
C LEU A 216 0.19 19.49 22.28
N SER A 217 -0.56 20.13 23.20
CA SER A 217 -0.01 20.67 24.44
C SER A 217 0.04 19.66 25.59
N HIS A 218 -0.52 18.46 25.40
CA HIS A 218 -0.47 17.42 26.43
C HIS A 218 0.98 16.99 26.71
N PRO A 219 1.43 16.87 27.98
CA PRO A 219 2.83 16.61 28.34
C PRO A 219 3.43 15.37 27.64
N GLU A 220 2.69 14.27 27.57
CA GLU A 220 3.14 13.04 26.91
C GLU A 220 3.22 13.16 25.38
N VAL A 221 2.39 14.00 24.78
CA VAL A 221 2.35 14.20 23.32
C VAL A 221 3.41 15.20 22.88
N SER A 222 3.56 16.31 23.60
CA SER A 222 4.49 17.40 23.28
C SER A 222 5.94 16.92 23.16
N THR A 223 6.34 15.95 23.96
CA THR A 223 7.69 15.35 23.94
C THR A 223 7.92 14.45 22.70
N LYS A 224 6.86 14.02 22.04
CA LYS A 224 6.89 13.09 20.90
C LYS A 224 6.69 13.75 19.53
N LEU A 225 6.59 15.06 19.46
CA LEU A 225 6.28 15.80 18.22
C LEU A 225 7.50 16.06 17.33
N SER A 226 8.72 15.77 17.79
CA SER A 226 9.93 15.98 16.98
C SER A 226 9.85 15.18 15.69
N LEU A 227 10.11 15.85 14.55
CA LEU A 227 10.18 15.21 13.23
C LEU A 227 11.51 14.50 12.99
N ILE A 228 12.55 14.87 13.72
CA ILE A 228 13.89 14.34 13.56
C ILE A 228 14.28 13.58 14.82
N PRO A 229 14.86 12.38 14.70
CA PRO A 229 15.39 11.64 15.83
C PRO A 229 16.46 12.44 16.58
N ASP A 230 16.58 12.23 17.89
CA ASP A 230 17.59 12.92 18.68
C ASP A 230 19.00 12.40 18.31
N PHE A 231 19.84 13.29 17.79
CA PHE A 231 21.23 13.01 17.41
C PHE A 231 22.12 12.62 18.60
N ARG A 232 21.71 12.94 19.82
CA ARG A 232 22.46 12.58 21.03
C ARG A 232 22.35 11.09 21.35
N GLN A 233 21.29 10.44 20.86
CA GLN A 233 21.09 9.00 20.98
C GLN A 233 21.48 8.34 19.66
N THR A 234 22.78 8.13 19.48
CA THR A 234 23.37 7.65 18.22
C THR A 234 22.75 6.34 17.75
N ASP A 235 22.48 5.40 18.65
CA ASP A 235 21.91 4.08 18.31
C ASP A 235 20.49 4.22 17.75
N ILE A 236 19.67 5.08 18.36
CA ILE A 236 18.29 5.34 17.90
C ILE A 236 18.34 6.09 16.57
N PHE A 237 19.20 7.09 16.45
CA PHE A 237 19.39 7.85 15.21
C PHE A 237 19.80 6.94 14.05
N LEU A 238 20.80 6.08 14.25
CA LEU A 238 21.26 5.12 13.24
C LEU A 238 20.13 4.14 12.87
N SER A 239 19.43 3.60 13.85
CA SER A 239 18.38 2.60 13.63
C SER A 239 17.16 3.19 12.91
N ILE A 240 16.77 4.40 13.21
CA ILE A 240 15.56 5.02 12.65
C ILE A 240 15.84 5.71 11.30
N LEU A 241 17.00 6.27 11.10
CA LEU A 241 17.31 7.05 9.90
C LEU A 241 18.19 6.28 8.90
N ILE A 242 19.33 5.78 9.35
CA ILE A 242 20.35 5.22 8.45
C ILE A 242 19.99 3.83 7.95
N VAL A 243 19.56 2.94 8.86
CA VAL A 243 19.26 1.55 8.50
C VAL A 243 18.09 1.45 7.51
N PRO A 244 16.95 2.13 7.72
CA PRO A 244 15.85 2.09 6.77
C PRO A 244 16.22 2.67 5.40
N LEU A 245 16.98 3.77 5.36
CA LEU A 245 17.46 4.34 4.10
C LEU A 245 18.36 3.36 3.34
N ALA A 246 19.28 2.70 4.04
CA ALA A 246 20.16 1.70 3.43
C ALA A 246 19.39 0.49 2.91
N VAL A 247 18.43 -0.02 3.68
CA VAL A 247 17.58 -1.17 3.29
C VAL A 247 16.73 -0.81 2.08
N GLN A 248 16.11 0.36 2.07
CA GLN A 248 15.27 0.79 0.94
C GLN A 248 16.08 1.06 -0.33
N TRP A 249 17.28 1.61 -0.19
CA TRP A 249 18.20 1.77 -1.32
C TRP A 249 18.60 0.43 -1.93
N TRP A 250 18.84 -0.57 -1.11
CA TRP A 250 19.20 -1.91 -1.54
C TRP A 250 18.03 -2.71 -2.11
N ALA A 251 16.84 -2.54 -1.56
CA ALA A 251 15.64 -3.27 -1.95
C ALA A 251 14.92 -2.69 -3.19
N ALA A 252 15.20 -1.44 -3.50
CA ALA A 252 14.65 -0.79 -4.70
C ALA A 252 15.45 -1.14 -5.94
#